data_846d91e325a45a9ab5278488bc3c7971
#
_entry.id   846d91e325a45a9ab5278488bc3c7971
#
_cell.length_a   1.000
_cell.length_b   1.000
_cell.length_c   1.000
_cell.angle_alpha   90.00
_cell.angle_beta   90.00
_cell.angle_gamma   90.00
#
_symmetry.space_group_name_H-M   'P 1'
#
loop_
_entity.id
_entity.type
_entity.pdbx_description
1 polymer ?
#
loop_
_entity_poly.entity_id
_entity_poly.type
_entity_poly.pdbx_seq_one_letter_code
_entity_poly.pdbx_strand_id
1 'polypeptide(L)'
;MDDIRQIVVDNLIQLRKSNNMTQMDLAAHINYSDKAVSRWENGEVLPNVEALDSIAKIYNVPITYLFERHVDDKEQKSALAQRYTSKIIITALTVCVIWTIETIVYVYLDMFEHLNYWQAF
;
A
#
# COMPACT_ATOMS: atom_id res chain seq x y z
N MET A 1 -2.47 4.84 -22.57
CA MET A 1 -1.07 4.65 -23.00
C MET A 1 -0.21 5.27 -21.93
N ASP A 2 0.40 4.45 -21.11
CA ASP A 2 1.21 4.98 -19.99
C ASP A 2 2.43 5.71 -20.57
N ASP A 3 2.68 6.88 -20.04
CA ASP A 3 3.83 7.67 -20.46
C ASP A 3 5.12 6.95 -20.02
N ILE A 4 5.99 6.57 -20.94
CA ILE A 4 7.30 5.97 -20.67
C ILE A 4 8.06 6.79 -19.63
N ARG A 5 7.88 8.11 -19.65
CA ARG A 5 8.45 9.02 -18.65
C ARG A 5 8.05 8.62 -17.23
N GLN A 6 6.76 8.38 -17.00
CA GLN A 6 6.26 8.01 -15.69
C GLN A 6 6.81 6.65 -15.25
N ILE A 7 6.89 5.69 -16.15
CA ILE A 7 7.47 4.36 -15.88
C ILE A 7 8.93 4.49 -15.41
N VAL A 8 9.74 5.28 -16.12
CA VAL A 8 11.15 5.50 -15.74
C VAL A 8 11.26 6.18 -14.37
N VAL A 9 10.43 7.19 -14.10
CA VAL A 9 10.40 7.89 -12.81
C VAL A 9 10.04 6.93 -11.67
N ASP A 10 8.99 6.15 -11.84
CA ASP A 10 8.51 5.21 -10.82
C ASP A 10 9.58 4.14 -10.51
N ASN A 11 10.18 3.57 -11.55
CA ASN A 11 11.25 2.57 -11.40
C ASN A 11 12.50 3.16 -10.73
N LEU A 12 12.88 4.40 -11.07
CA LEU A 12 14.01 5.08 -10.45
C LEU A 12 13.79 5.27 -8.93
N ILE A 13 12.65 5.80 -8.57
CA ILE A 13 12.25 6.00 -7.16
C ILE A 13 12.21 4.67 -6.41
N GLN A 14 11.63 3.64 -7.03
CA GLN A 14 11.51 2.31 -6.46
C GLN A 14 12.87 1.67 -6.20
N LEU A 15 13.77 1.66 -7.18
CA LEU A 15 15.12 1.12 -7.03
C LEU A 15 15.90 1.84 -5.92
N ARG A 16 15.84 3.16 -5.88
CA ARG A 16 16.51 3.94 -4.85
C ARG A 16 15.97 3.62 -3.45
N LYS A 17 14.65 3.64 -3.28
CA LYS A 17 14.01 3.38 -1.98
C LYS A 17 14.21 1.94 -1.51
N SER A 18 14.15 0.95 -2.40
CA SER A 18 14.36 -0.46 -2.05
C SER A 18 15.80 -0.75 -1.61
N ASN A 19 16.75 0.08 -2.05
CA ASN A 19 18.15 0.01 -1.60
C ASN A 19 18.46 0.97 -0.43
N ASN A 20 17.44 1.58 0.20
CA ASN A 20 17.57 2.51 1.32
C ASN A 20 18.49 3.71 1.04
N MET A 21 18.56 4.15 -0.21
CA MET A 21 19.36 5.30 -0.63
C MET A 21 18.55 6.59 -0.58
N THR A 22 19.19 7.69 -0.18
CA THR A 22 18.67 9.04 -0.37
C THR A 22 18.93 9.53 -1.81
N GLN A 23 18.28 10.61 -2.24
CA GLN A 23 18.58 11.25 -3.53
C GLN A 23 20.05 11.69 -3.62
N MET A 24 20.59 12.18 -2.51
CA MET A 24 21.98 12.60 -2.40
C MET A 24 22.96 11.42 -2.52
N ASP A 25 22.64 10.27 -1.91
CA ASP A 25 23.46 9.06 -2.03
C ASP A 25 23.51 8.58 -3.47
N LEU A 26 22.36 8.50 -4.14
CA LEU A 26 22.31 8.11 -5.54
C LEU A 26 23.12 9.09 -6.41
N ALA A 27 22.93 10.39 -6.21
CA ALA A 27 23.65 11.43 -6.93
C ALA A 27 25.18 11.28 -6.81
N ALA A 28 25.65 11.03 -5.58
CA ALA A 28 27.08 10.80 -5.31
C ALA A 28 27.63 9.57 -6.05
N HIS A 29 26.86 8.47 -6.12
CA HIS A 29 27.29 7.24 -6.77
C HIS A 29 27.38 7.35 -8.30
N ILE A 30 26.55 8.21 -8.91
CA ILE A 30 26.52 8.39 -10.37
C ILE A 30 27.25 9.66 -10.84
N ASN A 31 27.92 10.38 -9.94
CA ASN A 31 28.59 11.66 -10.19
C ASN A 31 27.67 12.75 -10.77
N TYR A 32 26.45 12.84 -10.24
CA TYR A 32 25.50 13.90 -10.56
C TYR A 32 25.17 14.73 -9.30
N SER A 33 24.44 15.84 -9.49
CA SER A 33 23.95 16.62 -8.36
C SER A 33 22.66 16.03 -7.79
N ASP A 34 22.43 16.24 -6.50
CA ASP A 34 21.16 15.93 -5.82
C ASP A 34 19.95 16.59 -6.50
N LYS A 35 20.12 17.83 -6.98
CA LYS A 35 19.11 18.56 -7.76
C LYS A 35 18.76 17.87 -9.08
N ALA A 36 19.75 17.24 -9.74
CA ALA A 36 19.49 16.51 -10.96
C ALA A 36 18.60 15.27 -10.67
N VAL A 37 18.96 14.48 -9.65
CA VAL A 37 18.18 13.33 -9.23
C VAL A 37 16.76 13.73 -8.80
N SER A 38 16.64 14.81 -8.03
CA SER A 38 15.33 15.34 -7.62
C SER A 38 14.45 15.73 -8.81
N ARG A 39 15.00 16.39 -9.84
CA ARG A 39 14.26 16.77 -11.05
C ARG A 39 13.85 15.55 -11.88
N TRP A 40 14.67 14.49 -11.90
CA TRP A 40 14.31 13.23 -12.56
C TRP A 40 13.14 12.55 -11.84
N GLU A 41 13.20 12.44 -10.51
CA GLU A 41 12.14 11.83 -9.70
C GLU A 41 10.83 12.64 -9.69
N ASN A 42 10.91 13.96 -9.88
CA ASN A 42 9.72 14.80 -10.06
C ASN A 42 9.15 14.75 -11.49
N GLY A 43 9.81 14.04 -12.42
CA GLY A 43 9.36 13.96 -13.81
C GLY A 43 9.55 15.22 -14.63
N GLU A 44 10.29 16.22 -14.10
CA GLU A 44 10.58 17.47 -14.81
C GLU A 44 11.47 17.24 -16.02
N VAL A 45 12.48 16.39 -15.86
CA VAL A 45 13.46 16.02 -16.89
C VAL A 45 13.78 14.54 -16.76
N LEU A 46 13.95 13.82 -17.85
CA LEU A 46 14.44 12.45 -17.83
C LEU A 46 15.97 12.42 -17.72
N PRO A 47 16.54 11.39 -17.02
CA PRO A 47 17.97 11.13 -17.08
C PRO A 47 18.41 10.88 -18.53
N ASN A 48 19.63 11.31 -18.86
CA ASN A 48 20.23 10.94 -20.14
C ASN A 48 20.64 9.45 -20.14
N VAL A 49 20.98 8.92 -21.31
CA VAL A 49 21.31 7.49 -21.47
C VAL A 49 22.49 7.07 -20.58
N GLU A 50 23.49 7.94 -20.41
CA GLU A 50 24.66 7.68 -19.57
C GLU A 50 24.28 7.58 -18.08
N ALA A 51 23.38 8.44 -17.63
CA ALA A 51 22.85 8.38 -16.27
C ALA A 51 22.03 7.11 -16.05
N LEU A 52 21.16 6.74 -17.00
CA LEU A 52 20.37 5.50 -16.94
C LEU A 52 21.24 4.26 -16.89
N ASP A 53 22.30 4.20 -17.69
CA ASP A 53 23.28 3.09 -17.69
C ASP A 53 24.03 3.01 -16.35
N SER A 54 24.44 4.15 -15.80
CA SER A 54 25.08 4.22 -14.49
C SER A 54 24.16 3.76 -13.37
N ILE A 55 22.90 4.17 -13.38
CA ILE A 55 21.89 3.75 -12.43
C ILE A 55 21.64 2.23 -12.52
N ALA A 56 21.48 1.70 -13.74
CA ALA A 56 21.27 0.28 -13.98
C ALA A 56 22.44 -0.56 -13.45
N LYS A 57 23.69 -0.10 -13.64
CA LYS A 57 24.89 -0.75 -13.11
C LYS A 57 24.97 -0.77 -11.59
N ILE A 58 24.65 0.35 -10.94
CA ILE A 58 24.65 0.43 -9.47
C ILE A 58 23.68 -0.57 -8.84
N TYR A 59 22.49 -0.70 -9.43
CA TYR A 59 21.46 -1.60 -8.93
C TYR A 59 21.56 -3.02 -9.51
N ASN A 60 22.55 -3.28 -10.35
CA ASN A 60 22.78 -4.56 -11.03
C ASN A 60 21.54 -5.08 -11.77
N VAL A 61 20.86 -4.19 -12.47
CA VAL A 61 19.70 -4.49 -13.32
C VAL A 61 20.02 -4.14 -14.78
N PRO A 62 19.39 -4.81 -15.77
CA PRO A 62 19.54 -4.39 -17.16
C PRO A 62 18.88 -3.02 -17.36
N ILE A 63 19.42 -2.21 -18.29
CA ILE A 63 18.87 -0.87 -18.57
C ILE A 63 17.39 -0.94 -19.01
N THR A 64 16.98 -2.02 -19.66
CA THR A 64 15.57 -2.27 -20.06
C THR A 64 14.62 -2.30 -18.89
N TYR A 65 15.09 -2.72 -17.70
CA TYR A 65 14.32 -2.70 -16.47
C TYR A 65 13.72 -1.33 -16.18
N LEU A 66 14.43 -0.25 -16.46
CA LEU A 66 13.95 1.11 -16.20
C LEU A 66 12.77 1.53 -17.09
N PHE A 67 12.57 0.85 -18.21
CA PHE A 67 11.51 1.13 -19.18
C PHE A 67 10.35 0.17 -19.12
N GLU A 68 10.45 -0.88 -18.31
CA GLU A 68 9.39 -1.87 -18.13
C GLU A 68 8.54 -1.55 -16.91
N ARG A 69 7.24 -1.80 -16.99
CA ARG A 69 6.34 -1.61 -15.85
C ARG A 69 6.52 -2.77 -14.88
N HIS A 70 7.09 -2.49 -13.73
CA HIS A 70 7.15 -3.42 -12.61
C HIS A 70 5.97 -3.13 -11.69
N VAL A 71 4.99 -4.04 -11.66
CA VAL A 71 3.91 -3.99 -10.69
C VAL A 71 4.50 -4.36 -9.34
N ASP A 72 4.58 -3.41 -8.43
CA ASP A 72 5.09 -3.66 -7.09
C ASP A 72 4.23 -4.72 -6.40
N ASP A 73 4.81 -5.88 -6.15
CA ASP A 73 4.19 -6.93 -5.31
C ASP A 73 3.74 -6.39 -3.95
N LYS A 74 4.35 -5.31 -3.48
CA LYS A 74 3.98 -4.64 -2.23
C LYS A 74 2.67 -3.85 -2.35
N GLU A 75 2.43 -3.16 -3.46
CA GLU A 75 1.15 -2.47 -3.68
C GLU A 75 0.01 -3.47 -3.85
N GLN A 76 0.26 -4.54 -4.58
CA GLN A 76 -0.73 -5.60 -4.77
C GLN A 76 -1.02 -6.32 -3.45
N LYS A 77 -0.01 -6.63 -2.64
CA LYS A 77 -0.17 -7.21 -1.31
C LYS A 77 -0.84 -6.25 -0.33
N SER A 78 -0.52 -4.97 -0.36
CA SER A 78 -1.17 -3.97 0.50
C SER A 78 -2.64 -3.76 0.14
N ALA A 79 -2.98 -3.70 -1.16
CA ALA A 79 -4.36 -3.60 -1.61
C ALA A 79 -5.18 -4.87 -1.28
N LEU A 80 -4.58 -6.05 -1.39
CA LEU A 80 -5.21 -7.31 -0.98
C LEU A 80 -5.39 -7.38 0.54
N ALA A 81 -4.38 -7.00 1.32
CA ALA A 81 -4.45 -6.94 2.77
C ALA A 81 -5.53 -5.97 3.25
N GLN A 82 -5.63 -4.80 2.62
CA GLN A 82 -6.65 -3.80 2.96
C GLN A 82 -8.08 -4.28 2.64
N ARG A 83 -8.28 -4.99 1.53
CA ARG A 83 -9.56 -5.63 1.20
C ARG A 83 -9.92 -6.75 2.17
N TYR A 84 -8.94 -7.52 2.59
CA TYR A 84 -9.13 -8.63 3.54
C TYR A 84 -9.49 -8.12 4.95
N THR A 85 -8.77 -7.12 5.46
CA THR A 85 -9.06 -6.50 6.76
C THR A 85 -10.44 -5.85 6.81
N SER A 86 -10.87 -5.17 5.74
CA SER A 86 -12.21 -4.59 5.67
C SER A 86 -13.31 -5.66 5.76
N LYS A 87 -13.14 -6.80 5.08
CA LYS A 87 -14.10 -7.92 5.16
C LYS A 87 -14.17 -8.53 6.55
N ILE A 88 -13.03 -8.73 7.22
CA ILE A 88 -12.98 -9.25 8.60
C ILE A 88 -13.68 -8.29 9.57
N ILE A 89 -13.44 -7.00 9.45
CA ILE A 89 -14.07 -6.00 10.32
C ILE A 89 -15.59 -6.01 10.14
N ILE A 90 -16.07 -6.06 8.89
CA ILE A 90 -17.51 -6.13 8.61
C ILE A 90 -18.13 -7.40 9.20
N THR A 91 -17.51 -8.58 9.01
CA THR A 91 -18.03 -9.83 9.57
C THR A 91 -18.00 -9.84 11.10
N ALA A 92 -16.97 -9.31 11.72
CA ALA A 92 -16.89 -9.20 13.17
C ALA A 92 -17.99 -8.28 13.74
N LEU A 93 -18.26 -7.14 13.10
CA LEU A 93 -19.34 -6.24 13.49
C LEU A 93 -20.73 -6.88 13.34
N THR A 94 -20.96 -7.61 12.26
CA THR A 94 -22.26 -8.31 12.07
C THR A 94 -22.49 -9.38 13.13
N VAL A 95 -21.46 -10.14 13.49
CA VAL A 95 -21.56 -11.14 14.58
C VAL A 95 -21.86 -10.46 15.92
N CYS A 96 -21.16 -9.37 16.25
CA CYS A 96 -21.42 -8.61 17.47
C CYS A 96 -22.86 -8.10 17.55
N VAL A 97 -23.41 -7.58 16.45
CA VAL A 97 -24.80 -7.10 16.39
C VAL A 97 -25.80 -8.24 16.62
N ILE A 98 -25.57 -9.40 16.03
CA ILE A 98 -26.44 -10.58 16.23
C ILE A 98 -26.42 -11.00 17.69
N TRP A 99 -25.25 -11.11 18.31
CA TRP A 99 -25.14 -11.47 19.75
C TRP A 99 -25.80 -10.47 20.68
N THR A 100 -25.73 -9.17 20.37
CA THR A 100 -26.43 -8.15 21.18
C THR A 100 -27.95 -8.26 21.07
N ILE A 101 -28.49 -8.56 19.90
CA ILE A 101 -29.92 -8.75 19.69
C ILE A 101 -30.40 -10.00 20.45
N GLU A 102 -29.67 -11.11 20.36
CA GLU A 102 -30.01 -12.35 21.08
C GLU A 102 -30.04 -12.14 22.59
N THR A 103 -29.06 -11.44 23.15
CA THR A 103 -29.01 -11.14 24.58
C THR A 103 -30.18 -10.25 25.02
N ILE A 104 -30.54 -9.24 24.23
CA ILE A 104 -31.68 -8.36 24.52
C ILE A 104 -33.01 -9.15 24.52
N VAL A 105 -33.19 -10.01 23.50
CA VAL A 105 -34.39 -10.84 23.39
C VAL A 105 -34.48 -11.80 24.58
N TYR A 106 -33.37 -12.43 24.95
CA TYR A 106 -33.33 -13.34 26.12
C TYR A 106 -33.72 -12.62 27.41
N VAL A 107 -33.14 -11.46 27.69
CA VAL A 107 -33.45 -10.67 28.89
C VAL A 107 -34.91 -10.22 28.88
N TYR A 108 -35.44 -9.83 27.72
CA TYR A 108 -36.84 -9.42 27.59
C TYR A 108 -37.82 -10.57 27.91
N LEU A 109 -37.55 -11.78 27.39
CA LEU A 109 -38.36 -12.96 27.64
C LEU A 109 -38.33 -13.39 29.12
N ASP A 110 -37.14 -13.39 29.73
CA ASP A 110 -36.96 -13.71 31.14
C ASP A 110 -37.70 -12.72 32.04
N MET A 111 -37.61 -11.44 31.75
CA MET A 111 -38.36 -10.40 32.46
C MET A 111 -39.87 -10.55 32.30
N PHE A 112 -40.34 -10.94 31.11
CA PHE A 112 -41.77 -11.15 30.84
C PHE A 112 -42.34 -12.37 31.60
N GLU A 113 -41.59 -13.47 31.68
CA GLU A 113 -41.96 -14.62 32.49
C GLU A 113 -42.04 -14.27 33.97
N HIS A 114 -41.06 -13.51 34.48
CA HIS A 114 -41.06 -13.06 35.87
C HIS A 114 -42.25 -12.16 36.20
N LEU A 115 -42.63 -11.24 35.33
CA LEU A 115 -43.78 -10.37 35.51
C LEU A 115 -45.12 -11.15 35.54
N ASN A 116 -45.26 -12.13 34.64
CA ASN A 116 -46.45 -12.96 34.59
C ASN A 116 -46.59 -13.87 35.83
N TYR A 117 -45.50 -14.33 36.42
CA TYR A 117 -45.47 -15.12 37.62
C TYR A 117 -46.07 -14.34 38.84
N TRP A 118 -45.74 -13.04 38.94
CA TRP A 118 -46.25 -12.19 40.03
C TRP A 118 -47.71 -11.74 39.85
N GLN A 119 -48.28 -11.78 38.65
CA GLN A 119 -49.68 -11.45 38.41
C GLN A 119 -50.62 -12.66 38.66
N ALA A 120 -50.08 -13.85 38.78
CA ALA A 120 -50.87 -15.07 39.01
C ALA A 120 -51.11 -15.35 40.49
N PHE A 121 -50.57 -14.55 41.41
CA PHE A 121 -50.80 -14.59 42.83
C PHE A 121 -51.55 -13.34 43.36
#